data_82bf17abfd66424ca8aa893b2832673e
#
_entry.id   82bf17abfd66424ca8aa893b2832673e
#
_cell.length_a   1.000
_cell.length_b   1.000
_cell.length_c   1.000
_cell.angle_alpha   90.00
_cell.angle_beta   90.00
_cell.angle_gamma   90.00
#
_symmetry.space_group_name_H-M   'P 1'
#
loop_
_entity.id
_entity.type
_entity.pdbx_description
1 polymer ?
#
loop_
_entity_poly.entity_id
_entity_poly.type
_entity_poly.pdbx_seq_one_letter_code
_entity_poly.pdbx_strand_id
1 'polypeptide(L)'
;YEGETGIIPLDDAIKTTIKDGYVHHIPRLMVISNIMNLCEIHPDEIYKWFMEMYIDSSDWVMVPNVYGMATYADGGLMSTKPYTCGSNYILKMSNYKKGEWCDTLDGLYWRFTEKNRDFYESNPRLSLLTRSLDKMDPQRKKKIFGDAEKFIKSHTK
;
A
#
# COMPACT_ATOMS: atom_id res chain seq x y z
N TYR A 1 4.39 -1.31 -14.77
CA TYR A 1 3.42 -0.59 -15.59
C TYR A 1 2.39 -1.51 -16.29
N GLU A 2 2.59 -2.84 -16.37
CA GLU A 2 1.73 -3.72 -17.17
C GLU A 2 0.56 -4.35 -16.42
N GLY A 3 0.53 -4.22 -15.07
CA GLY A 3 -0.50 -4.84 -14.23
C GLY A 3 -0.41 -6.36 -14.22
N GLU A 4 0.79 -6.89 -14.05
CA GLU A 4 1.11 -8.31 -13.96
C GLU A 4 1.92 -8.62 -12.70
N THR A 5 1.49 -8.06 -11.57
CA THR A 5 2.19 -8.20 -10.30
C THR A 5 1.81 -9.46 -9.54
N GLY A 6 0.68 -10.07 -9.88
CA GLY A 6 0.09 -11.19 -9.15
C GLY A 6 -0.77 -10.77 -7.95
N ILE A 7 -0.82 -9.47 -7.62
CA ILE A 7 -1.80 -8.93 -6.67
C ILE A 7 -3.02 -8.47 -7.47
N ILE A 8 -4.03 -9.33 -7.59
CA ILE A 8 -5.20 -9.15 -8.46
C ILE A 8 -5.82 -7.73 -8.35
N PRO A 9 -6.11 -7.19 -7.15
CA PRO A 9 -6.67 -5.84 -7.05
C PRO A 9 -5.74 -4.74 -7.59
N LEU A 10 -4.43 -4.92 -7.48
CA LEU A 10 -3.44 -3.98 -8.01
C LEU A 10 -3.40 -4.08 -9.54
N ASP A 11 -3.38 -5.29 -10.07
CA ASP A 11 -3.32 -5.53 -11.51
C ASP A 11 -4.56 -4.95 -12.22
N ASP A 12 -5.74 -5.16 -11.66
CA ASP A 12 -6.99 -4.59 -12.17
C ASP A 12 -7.00 -3.06 -12.12
N ALA A 13 -6.52 -2.47 -11.02
CA ALA A 13 -6.44 -1.03 -10.87
C ALA A 13 -5.44 -0.41 -11.86
N ILE A 14 -4.28 -1.02 -12.06
CA ILE A 14 -3.27 -0.57 -13.04
C ILE A 14 -3.82 -0.68 -14.47
N LYS A 15 -4.41 -1.82 -14.85
CA LYS A 15 -5.00 -2.02 -16.17
C LYS A 15 -6.10 -1.02 -16.48
N THR A 16 -6.97 -0.76 -15.51
CA THR A 16 -8.02 0.27 -15.62
C THR A 16 -7.40 1.65 -15.81
N THR A 17 -6.37 1.99 -15.02
CA THR A 17 -5.65 3.26 -15.14
C THR A 17 -5.02 3.43 -16.52
N ILE A 18 -4.34 2.41 -17.05
CA ILE A 18 -3.72 2.45 -18.38
C ILE A 18 -4.78 2.64 -19.48
N LYS A 19 -5.89 1.94 -19.37
CA LYS A 19 -6.96 1.98 -20.37
C LYS A 19 -7.70 3.32 -20.39
N ASP A 20 -8.06 3.82 -19.21
CA ASP A 20 -9.03 4.91 -19.07
C ASP A 20 -8.38 6.24 -18.61
N GLY A 21 -7.09 6.24 -18.25
CA GLY A 21 -6.42 7.38 -17.59
C GLY A 21 -7.06 7.76 -16.27
N TYR A 22 -7.88 6.88 -15.71
CA TYR A 22 -8.68 7.16 -14.52
C TYR A 22 -9.03 5.88 -13.76
N VAL A 23 -9.01 5.99 -12.45
CA VAL A 23 -9.64 5.03 -11.54
C VAL A 23 -10.16 5.80 -10.32
N HIS A 24 -11.21 5.31 -9.68
CA HIS A 24 -11.81 5.95 -8.52
C HIS A 24 -10.78 6.17 -7.38
N HIS A 25 -11.00 7.21 -6.56
CA HIS A 25 -10.07 7.60 -5.48
C HIS A 25 -9.67 6.44 -4.55
N ILE A 26 -10.62 5.58 -4.17
CA ILE A 26 -10.33 4.47 -3.23
C ILE A 26 -9.31 3.47 -3.79
N PRO A 27 -9.42 2.93 -5.00
CA PRO A 27 -8.33 2.13 -5.60
C PRO A 27 -7.00 2.88 -5.71
N ARG A 28 -7.01 4.19 -6.02
CA ARG A 28 -5.77 4.99 -6.03
C ARG A 28 -5.09 4.97 -4.66
N LEU A 29 -5.83 5.26 -3.60
CA LEU A 29 -5.31 5.40 -2.25
C LEU A 29 -5.03 4.05 -1.58
N MET A 30 -6.03 3.16 -1.55
CA MET A 30 -5.99 1.94 -0.74
C MET A 30 -5.41 0.72 -1.48
N VAL A 31 -5.21 0.81 -2.77
CA VAL A 31 -4.60 -0.27 -3.56
C VAL A 31 -3.27 0.20 -4.13
N ILE A 32 -3.26 1.11 -5.10
CA ILE A 32 -2.04 1.49 -5.84
C ILE A 32 -1.03 2.17 -4.91
N SER A 33 -1.36 3.33 -4.34
CA SER A 33 -0.40 4.04 -3.49
C SER A 33 -0.08 3.32 -2.18
N ASN A 34 -1.05 2.59 -1.61
CA ASN A 34 -0.80 1.73 -0.46
C ASN A 34 0.29 0.70 -0.76
N ILE A 35 0.19 -0.05 -1.87
CA ILE A 35 1.17 -1.08 -2.21
C ILE A 35 2.52 -0.45 -2.57
N MET A 36 2.54 0.66 -3.30
CA MET A 36 3.76 1.40 -3.59
C MET A 36 4.47 1.86 -2.31
N ASN A 37 3.72 2.41 -1.34
CA ASN A 37 4.25 2.81 -0.05
C ASN A 37 4.76 1.61 0.78
N LEU A 38 4.00 0.51 0.81
CA LEU A 38 4.42 -0.72 1.49
C LEU A 38 5.68 -1.37 0.87
N CYS A 39 5.91 -1.13 -0.41
CA CYS A 39 7.16 -1.48 -1.11
C CYS A 39 8.28 -0.47 -0.90
N GLU A 40 8.06 0.58 -0.11
CA GLU A 40 9.03 1.63 0.21
C GLU A 40 9.51 2.42 -1.02
N ILE A 41 8.64 2.55 -2.02
CA ILE A 41 8.89 3.44 -3.16
C ILE A 41 8.91 4.89 -2.66
N HIS A 42 9.90 5.66 -3.13
CA HIS A 42 10.06 7.05 -2.71
C HIS A 42 8.79 7.86 -3.01
N PRO A 43 8.31 8.73 -2.10
CA PRO A 43 7.09 9.52 -2.32
C PRO A 43 7.07 10.32 -3.62
N ASP A 44 8.23 10.86 -4.05
CA ASP A 44 8.34 11.61 -5.29
C ASP A 44 8.10 10.72 -6.53
N GLU A 45 8.53 9.46 -6.50
CA GLU A 45 8.27 8.51 -7.58
C GLU A 45 6.78 8.11 -7.63
N ILE A 46 6.14 7.97 -6.47
CA ILE A 46 4.69 7.75 -6.38
C ILE A 46 3.95 8.96 -6.95
N TYR A 47 4.33 10.18 -6.54
CA TYR A 47 3.75 11.42 -7.02
C TYR A 47 3.88 11.55 -8.54
N LYS A 48 5.10 11.34 -9.07
CA LYS A 48 5.38 11.38 -10.51
C LYS A 48 4.49 10.40 -11.28
N TRP A 49 4.40 9.15 -10.81
CA TRP A 49 3.55 8.13 -11.41
C TRP A 49 2.07 8.57 -11.47
N PHE A 50 1.55 9.16 -10.37
CA PHE A 50 0.17 9.66 -10.31
C PHE A 50 -0.06 10.83 -11.28
N MET A 51 0.92 11.75 -11.39
CA MET A 51 0.82 12.87 -12.31
C MET A 51 0.86 12.42 -13.78
N GLU A 52 1.59 11.38 -14.10
CA GLU A 52 1.71 10.83 -15.46
C GLU A 52 0.49 9.98 -15.88
N MET A 53 -0.10 9.25 -14.93
CA MET A 53 -1.09 8.22 -15.26
C MET A 53 -2.55 8.68 -15.23
N TYR A 54 -2.85 9.77 -14.55
CA TYR A 54 -4.24 10.22 -14.41
C TYR A 54 -4.53 11.52 -15.13
N ILE A 55 -5.61 11.52 -15.93
CA ILE A 55 -6.05 12.70 -16.70
C ILE A 55 -6.57 13.86 -15.83
N ASP A 56 -6.94 13.58 -14.59
CA ASP A 56 -7.43 14.56 -13.60
C ASP A 56 -6.34 14.98 -12.61
N SER A 57 -5.07 14.69 -12.92
CA SER A 57 -3.93 15.06 -12.07
C SER A 57 -3.70 16.55 -12.05
N SER A 58 -3.44 17.07 -10.85
CA SER A 58 -2.99 18.42 -10.61
C SER A 58 -2.25 18.49 -9.27
N ASP A 59 -1.30 19.40 -9.13
CA ASP A 59 -0.47 19.53 -7.93
C ASP A 59 -1.30 19.68 -6.65
N TRP A 60 -2.30 20.56 -6.66
CA TRP A 60 -3.11 20.83 -5.50
C TRP A 60 -3.97 19.63 -5.04
N VAL A 61 -4.20 18.65 -5.92
CA VAL A 61 -4.89 17.40 -5.61
C VAL A 61 -3.89 16.32 -5.23
N MET A 62 -2.82 16.13 -6.03
CA MET A 62 -1.90 15.00 -5.87
C MET A 62 -0.90 15.19 -4.73
N VAL A 63 -0.46 16.40 -4.44
CA VAL A 63 0.43 16.66 -3.30
C VAL A 63 -0.20 16.19 -1.98
N PRO A 64 -1.41 16.63 -1.57
CA PRO A 64 -2.01 16.14 -0.32
C PRO A 64 -2.37 14.66 -0.37
N ASN A 65 -2.75 14.12 -1.52
CA ASN A 65 -3.09 12.70 -1.64
C ASN A 65 -1.87 11.80 -1.50
N VAL A 66 -0.75 12.13 -2.12
CA VAL A 66 0.46 11.29 -2.09
C VAL A 66 1.26 11.53 -0.82
N TYR A 67 1.69 12.77 -0.56
CA TYR A 67 2.57 13.07 0.57
C TYR A 67 1.84 13.05 1.91
N GLY A 68 0.57 13.46 1.94
CA GLY A 68 -0.24 13.47 3.17
C GLY A 68 -0.89 12.13 3.46
N MET A 69 -1.81 11.69 2.62
CA MET A 69 -2.62 10.50 2.92
C MET A 69 -1.90 9.19 2.64
N ALA A 70 -1.30 9.03 1.45
CA ALA A 70 -0.75 7.75 1.02
C ALA A 70 0.53 7.39 1.77
N THR A 71 1.53 8.28 1.77
CA THR A 71 2.87 7.99 2.29
C THR A 71 3.14 8.55 3.69
N TYR A 72 2.32 9.50 4.15
CA TYR A 72 2.53 10.22 5.41
C TYR A 72 3.85 11.00 5.46
N ALA A 73 4.40 11.34 4.29
CA ALA A 73 5.69 12.03 4.16
C ALA A 73 5.65 13.49 4.64
N ASP A 74 4.45 14.06 4.82
CA ASP A 74 4.22 15.39 5.39
C ASP A 74 4.34 15.45 6.93
N GLY A 75 4.64 14.32 7.58
CA GLY A 75 4.74 14.22 9.03
C GLY A 75 3.42 14.37 9.77
N GLY A 76 2.29 14.21 9.09
CA GLY A 76 0.97 14.20 9.72
C GLY A 76 0.24 15.55 9.69
N LEU A 77 0.58 16.43 8.76
CA LEU A 77 -0.17 17.67 8.53
C LEU A 77 -1.59 17.40 8.04
N MET A 78 -1.72 16.47 7.08
CA MET A 78 -3.01 16.14 6.44
C MET A 78 -3.80 15.09 7.20
N SER A 79 -3.14 14.09 7.76
CA SER A 79 -3.80 12.94 8.37
C SER A 79 -3.19 12.56 9.70
N THR A 80 -3.98 11.92 10.56
CA THR A 80 -3.54 11.48 11.90
C THR A 80 -2.78 10.15 11.88
N LYS A 81 -2.76 9.48 10.75
CA LYS A 81 -2.07 8.21 10.50
C LYS A 81 -1.94 7.96 9.00
N PRO A 82 -0.95 7.18 8.54
CA PRO A 82 -0.87 6.75 7.15
C PRO A 82 -2.07 5.85 6.79
N TYR A 83 -2.51 5.96 5.54
CA TYR A 83 -3.58 5.12 4.99
C TYR A 83 -2.99 3.82 4.43
N THR A 84 -2.52 2.96 5.33
CA THR A 84 -2.00 1.64 4.97
C THR A 84 -2.99 0.55 5.35
N CYS A 85 -3.07 -0.49 4.53
CA CYS A 85 -3.94 -1.64 4.78
C CYS A 85 -3.37 -2.94 4.21
N GLY A 86 -3.77 -4.05 4.82
CA GLY A 86 -3.56 -5.40 4.30
C GLY A 86 -4.77 -5.92 3.52
N SER A 87 -4.73 -7.20 3.15
CA SER A 87 -5.75 -7.86 2.33
C SER A 87 -7.16 -7.81 2.92
N ASN A 88 -7.28 -7.87 4.24
CA ASN A 88 -8.58 -7.90 4.92
C ASN A 88 -9.44 -6.67 4.63
N TYR A 89 -8.82 -5.49 4.50
CA TYR A 89 -9.54 -4.26 4.11
C TYR A 89 -10.10 -4.40 2.69
N ILE A 90 -9.27 -4.81 1.74
CA ILE A 90 -9.67 -4.96 0.34
C ILE A 90 -10.80 -6.00 0.20
N LEU A 91 -10.67 -7.15 0.87
CA LEU A 91 -11.70 -8.19 0.87
C LEU A 91 -13.05 -7.71 1.44
N LYS A 92 -13.04 -6.84 2.45
CA LYS A 92 -14.26 -6.27 3.04
C LYS A 92 -14.92 -5.19 2.18
N MET A 93 -14.12 -4.44 1.43
CA MET A 93 -14.56 -3.27 0.66
C MET A 93 -14.78 -3.56 -0.82
N SER A 94 -14.62 -4.82 -1.25
CA SER A 94 -14.71 -5.22 -2.64
C SER A 94 -15.31 -6.63 -2.80
N ASN A 95 -15.48 -7.05 -4.04
CA ASN A 95 -15.95 -8.40 -4.39
C ASN A 95 -14.79 -9.38 -4.65
N TYR A 96 -13.54 -8.99 -4.42
CA TYR A 96 -12.40 -9.89 -4.59
C TYR A 96 -12.48 -11.05 -3.61
N LYS A 97 -12.10 -12.23 -4.10
CA LYS A 97 -12.04 -13.44 -3.27
C LYS A 97 -10.63 -13.62 -2.70
N LYS A 98 -10.57 -14.28 -1.54
CA LYS A 98 -9.29 -14.64 -0.93
C LYS A 98 -8.48 -15.54 -1.87
N GLY A 99 -7.20 -15.24 -2.01
CA GLY A 99 -6.23 -15.96 -2.84
C GLY A 99 -4.80 -15.75 -2.37
N GLU A 100 -3.83 -16.25 -3.11
CA GLU A 100 -2.40 -16.13 -2.78
C GLU A 100 -1.92 -14.68 -2.66
N TRP A 101 -2.51 -13.77 -3.44
CA TRP A 101 -2.25 -12.34 -3.35
C TRP A 101 -2.45 -11.75 -1.95
N CYS A 102 -3.33 -12.38 -1.13
CA CYS A 102 -3.57 -11.93 0.24
C CYS A 102 -2.32 -12.12 1.12
N ASP A 103 -1.64 -13.25 0.99
CA ASP A 103 -0.43 -13.51 1.79
C ASP A 103 0.70 -12.55 1.40
N THR A 104 0.83 -12.24 0.10
CA THR A 104 1.81 -11.25 -0.38
C THR A 104 1.51 -9.84 0.16
N LEU A 105 0.26 -9.38 0.03
CA LEU A 105 -0.13 -8.06 0.52
C LEU A 105 -0.06 -7.95 2.05
N ASP A 106 -0.48 -8.98 2.78
CA ASP A 106 -0.36 -9.02 4.24
C ASP A 106 1.11 -9.05 4.65
N GLY A 107 1.96 -9.73 3.89
CA GLY A 107 3.41 -9.72 4.09
C GLY A 107 4.01 -8.33 3.94
N LEU A 108 3.66 -7.61 2.89
CA LEU A 108 4.09 -6.23 2.67
C LEU A 108 3.64 -5.32 3.83
N TYR A 109 2.36 -5.42 4.23
CA TYR A 109 1.78 -4.63 5.31
C TYR A 109 2.47 -4.88 6.67
N TRP A 110 2.63 -6.14 7.06
CA TRP A 110 3.22 -6.48 8.35
C TRP A 110 4.74 -6.24 8.39
N ARG A 111 5.43 -6.45 7.24
CA ARG A 111 6.85 -6.12 7.11
C ARG A 111 7.09 -4.61 7.26
N PHE A 112 6.27 -3.80 6.60
CA PHE A 112 6.31 -2.34 6.71
C PHE A 112 6.04 -1.88 8.15
N THR A 113 5.05 -2.47 8.82
CA THR A 113 4.75 -2.20 10.23
C THR A 113 5.93 -2.53 11.14
N GLU A 114 6.58 -3.69 10.93
CA GLU A 114 7.76 -4.11 11.71
C GLU A 114 8.93 -3.14 11.52
N LYS A 115 9.20 -2.75 10.28
CA LYS A 115 10.30 -1.85 9.95
C LYS A 115 10.13 -0.44 10.53
N ASN A 116 8.90 0.01 10.66
CA ASN A 116 8.54 1.32 11.21
C ASN A 116 7.96 1.21 12.64
N ARG A 117 8.37 0.21 13.40
CA ARG A 117 7.82 -0.12 14.72
C ARG A 117 7.76 1.07 15.66
N ASP A 118 8.83 1.84 15.79
CA ASP A 118 8.93 3.00 16.70
C ASP A 118 7.84 4.03 16.39
N PHE A 119 7.59 4.29 15.11
CA PHE A 119 6.52 5.18 14.67
C PHE A 119 5.14 4.62 15.05
N TYR A 120 4.90 3.32 14.81
CA TYR A 120 3.62 2.70 15.13
C TYR A 120 3.35 2.66 16.64
N GLU A 121 4.37 2.44 17.45
CA GLU A 121 4.26 2.42 18.93
C GLU A 121 4.07 3.81 19.53
N SER A 122 4.66 4.84 18.94
CA SER A 122 4.48 6.23 19.37
C SER A 122 3.08 6.78 19.08
N ASN A 123 2.34 6.18 18.14
CA ASN A 123 1.01 6.63 17.76
C ASN A 123 -0.07 5.78 18.48
N PRO A 124 -0.90 6.38 19.38
CA PRO A 124 -1.90 5.65 20.15
C PRO A 124 -2.93 4.87 19.30
N ARG A 125 -3.18 5.32 18.08
CA ARG A 125 -4.13 4.67 17.14
C ARG A 125 -3.52 3.45 16.44
N LEU A 126 -2.20 3.36 16.38
CA LEU A 126 -1.47 2.34 15.64
C LEU A 126 -0.77 1.31 16.54
N SER A 127 -0.58 1.61 17.83
CA SER A 127 0.14 0.76 18.77
C SER A 127 -0.46 -0.65 18.96
N LEU A 128 -1.74 -0.83 18.63
CA LEU A 128 -2.37 -2.16 18.63
C LEU A 128 -1.85 -3.07 17.50
N LEU A 129 -1.33 -2.49 16.42
CA LEU A 129 -0.83 -3.24 15.27
C LEU A 129 0.47 -3.96 15.61
N THR A 130 1.40 -3.30 16.31
CA THR A 130 2.65 -3.95 16.76
C THR A 130 2.38 -5.09 17.73
N ARG A 131 1.43 -4.93 18.65
CA ARG A 131 0.99 -6.02 19.53
C ARG A 131 0.37 -7.20 18.78
N SER A 132 -0.38 -6.91 17.72
CA SER A 132 -0.96 -7.96 16.86
C SER A 132 0.12 -8.69 16.09
N LEU A 133 1.12 -7.99 15.62
CA LEU A 133 2.28 -8.55 14.93
C LEU A 133 3.11 -9.46 15.85
N ASP A 134 3.29 -9.08 17.12
CA ASP A 134 4.01 -9.86 18.12
C ASP A 134 3.29 -11.17 18.47
N LYS A 135 1.96 -11.20 18.35
CA LYS A 135 1.14 -12.40 18.58
C LYS A 135 1.01 -13.29 17.34
N MET A 136 1.55 -12.86 16.20
CA MET A 136 1.48 -13.65 14.98
C MET A 136 2.31 -14.92 15.09
N ASP A 137 1.77 -16.03 14.57
CA ASP A 137 2.51 -17.29 14.48
C ASP A 137 3.85 -17.10 13.74
N PRO A 138 4.98 -17.53 14.33
CA PRO A 138 6.31 -17.33 13.75
C PRO A 138 6.48 -17.94 12.35
N GLN A 139 5.86 -19.09 12.10
CA GLN A 139 5.94 -19.75 10.79
C GLN A 139 5.18 -18.95 9.73
N ARG A 140 3.98 -18.48 10.09
CA ARG A 140 3.21 -17.58 9.22
C ARG A 140 3.95 -16.27 8.95
N LYS A 141 4.51 -15.64 9.99
CA LYS A 141 5.30 -14.41 9.85
C LYS A 141 6.46 -14.61 8.88
N LYS A 142 7.24 -15.69 9.03
CA LYS A 142 8.36 -16.02 8.15
C LYS A 142 7.92 -16.22 6.70
N LYS A 143 6.79 -16.93 6.47
CA LYS A 143 6.23 -17.16 5.14
C LYS A 143 5.87 -15.85 4.46
N ILE A 144 4.97 -15.05 5.04
CA ILE A 144 4.45 -13.84 4.41
C ILE A 144 5.53 -12.76 4.23
N PHE A 145 6.51 -12.66 5.14
CA PHE A 145 7.66 -11.76 4.97
C PHE A 145 8.56 -12.22 3.81
N GLY A 146 8.77 -13.53 3.64
CA GLY A 146 9.49 -14.07 2.50
C GLY A 146 8.78 -13.78 1.17
N ASP A 147 7.47 -13.89 1.12
CA ASP A 147 6.67 -13.56 -0.07
C ASP A 147 6.74 -12.06 -0.39
N ALA A 148 6.67 -11.20 0.62
CA ALA A 148 6.84 -9.75 0.47
C ALA A 148 8.24 -9.37 -0.06
N GLU A 149 9.31 -9.96 0.46
CA GLU A 149 10.67 -9.70 -0.02
C GLU A 149 10.88 -10.14 -1.48
N LYS A 150 10.32 -11.28 -1.86
CA LYS A 150 10.34 -11.72 -3.27
C LYS A 150 9.60 -10.74 -4.17
N PHE A 151 8.42 -10.30 -3.73
CA PHE A 151 7.61 -9.33 -4.47
C PHE A 151 8.38 -8.01 -4.67
N ILE A 152 8.95 -7.45 -3.61
CA ILE A 152 9.74 -6.20 -3.69
C ILE A 152 10.91 -6.38 -4.67
N LYS A 153 11.69 -7.47 -4.55
CA LYS A 153 12.85 -7.72 -5.44
C LYS A 153 12.46 -7.86 -6.91
N SER A 154 11.28 -8.39 -7.21
CA SER A 154 10.84 -8.61 -8.59
C SER A 154 10.17 -7.40 -9.24
N HIS A 155 9.61 -6.48 -8.45
CA HIS A 155 8.78 -5.37 -8.95
C HIS A 155 9.34 -3.98 -8.63
N THR A 156 10.33 -3.87 -7.74
CA THR A 156 11.02 -2.61 -7.43
C THR A 156 12.50 -2.73 -7.78
N LYS A 157 13.03 -1.72 -8.47
CA LYS A 157 14.47 -1.60 -8.82
C LYS A 157 15.09 -0.48 -8.04
#